data_bcb0b54f1ad926a1fa83e6226efc08a7
#
_entry.id   bcb0b54f1ad926a1fa83e6226efc08a7
#
_cell.length_a   1.000
_cell.length_b   1.000
_cell.length_c   1.000
_cell.angle_alpha   90.00
_cell.angle_beta   90.00
_cell.angle_gamma   90.00
#
_symmetry.space_group_name_H-M   'P 1'
#
loop_
_entity.id
_entity.type
_entity.pdbx_description
1 polymer ?
#
loop_
_entity_poly.entity_id
_entity_poly.type
_entity_poly.pdbx_seq_one_letter_code
_entity_poly.pdbx_strand_id
1 'polypeptide(L)'
;MRKTIVEMLKNAGEDFISGESIAGKLGISRTAVWKHVQKLRENGYEILSRERRGYKLKDAPDLLLPSEIQIGLDTKIIGKEMDYQPSVDSTNRVAKALAYHGAAEGTIVVAEEQTGGKGRLDRNFFSPRGKGIWFSVILRPKILPKDAPKLTLMAAVAVAEAMNRFNIKPEIKWPNDIMFDGRKIVGILTEITGEIAKISYIVVGIGINVNISREEFPEELRDIAASLSEINGEELSRVEFFRAVLKELDNLYIELSEAGFDKILERWKKYNITLGKNVRVISASDVEKSFTGKAVDLNHDGALVVETEGKLRAVYAGDVSIR
;
A
#
# COMPACT_ATOMS: atom_id res chain seq x y z
N MET A 1 -17.45 16.69 1.46
CA MET A 1 -17.84 17.77 0.53
C MET A 1 -17.01 17.76 -0.77
N ARG A 2 -15.67 17.96 -0.75
CA ARG A 2 -14.85 17.95 -1.99
C ARG A 2 -14.99 16.68 -2.80
N LYS A 3 -14.95 15.49 -2.16
CA LYS A 3 -15.24 14.19 -2.78
C LYS A 3 -16.56 14.24 -3.58
N THR A 4 -17.66 14.66 -2.96
CA THR A 4 -18.98 14.72 -3.60
C THR A 4 -19.00 15.68 -4.79
N ILE A 5 -18.30 16.83 -4.71
CA ILE A 5 -18.17 17.75 -5.87
C ILE A 5 -17.44 17.06 -7.02
N VAL A 6 -16.32 16.39 -6.75
CA VAL A 6 -15.57 15.66 -7.77
C VAL A 6 -16.41 14.54 -8.39
N GLU A 7 -17.13 13.76 -7.56
CA GLU A 7 -18.08 12.75 -8.04
C GLU A 7 -19.14 13.32 -8.97
N MET A 8 -19.77 14.45 -8.57
CA MET A 8 -20.77 15.10 -9.40
C MET A 8 -20.20 15.56 -10.74
N LEU A 9 -19.00 16.15 -10.72
CA LEU A 9 -18.33 16.63 -11.92
C LEU A 9 -17.92 15.46 -12.84
N LYS A 10 -17.42 14.35 -12.28
CA LYS A 10 -17.08 13.13 -13.05
C LYS A 10 -18.33 12.49 -13.66
N ASN A 11 -19.40 12.37 -12.89
CA ASN A 11 -20.65 11.78 -13.36
C ASN A 11 -21.35 12.63 -14.45
N ALA A 12 -21.07 13.94 -14.53
CA ALA A 12 -21.57 14.80 -15.59
C ALA A 12 -20.80 14.65 -16.91
N GLY A 13 -19.62 14.02 -16.87
CA GLY A 13 -18.79 13.81 -18.05
C GLY A 13 -18.51 15.12 -18.80
N GLU A 14 -19.02 15.22 -20.04
CA GLU A 14 -18.82 16.40 -20.89
C GLU A 14 -19.75 17.57 -20.55
N ASP A 15 -20.72 17.40 -19.67
CA ASP A 15 -21.70 18.43 -19.31
C ASP A 15 -21.24 19.34 -18.17
N PHE A 16 -21.85 20.55 -18.14
CA PHE A 16 -21.68 21.51 -17.04
C PHE A 16 -22.73 21.27 -15.96
N ILE A 17 -22.31 21.28 -14.69
CA ILE A 17 -23.23 21.27 -13.54
C ILE A 17 -23.30 22.66 -12.95
N SER A 18 -24.53 23.17 -12.71
CA SER A 18 -24.71 24.46 -12.10
C SER A 18 -24.21 24.49 -10.63
N GLY A 19 -23.64 25.63 -10.24
CA GLY A 19 -23.24 25.81 -8.84
C GLY A 19 -24.42 25.73 -7.87
N GLU A 20 -25.64 25.99 -8.33
CA GLU A 20 -26.89 25.85 -7.56
C GLU A 20 -27.24 24.36 -7.33
N SER A 21 -27.13 23.52 -8.35
CA SER A 21 -27.33 22.07 -8.24
C SER A 21 -26.34 21.44 -7.24
N ILE A 22 -25.06 21.84 -7.29
CA ILE A 22 -24.04 21.37 -6.34
C ILE A 22 -24.40 21.87 -4.93
N ALA A 23 -24.75 23.15 -4.77
CA ALA A 23 -25.12 23.76 -3.50
C ALA A 23 -26.31 23.05 -2.87
N GLY A 24 -27.36 22.80 -3.66
CA GLY A 24 -28.57 22.10 -3.19
C GLY A 24 -28.28 20.67 -2.73
N LYS A 25 -27.48 19.91 -3.49
CA LYS A 25 -27.11 18.53 -3.10
C LYS A 25 -26.25 18.47 -1.85
N LEU A 26 -25.43 19.49 -1.58
CA LEU A 26 -24.53 19.55 -0.42
C LEU A 26 -25.10 20.28 0.78
N GLY A 27 -26.25 20.99 0.64
CA GLY A 27 -26.83 21.82 1.68
C GLY A 27 -25.95 23.04 2.06
N ILE A 28 -25.21 23.63 1.08
CA ILE A 28 -24.28 24.73 1.31
C ILE A 28 -24.58 25.91 0.36
N SER A 29 -24.00 27.08 0.62
CA SER A 29 -24.14 28.24 -0.25
C SER A 29 -23.35 28.09 -1.56
N ARG A 30 -23.77 28.76 -2.64
CA ARG A 30 -23.01 28.85 -3.91
C ARG A 30 -21.60 29.41 -3.71
N THR A 31 -21.43 30.35 -2.77
CA THR A 31 -20.10 30.88 -2.41
C THR A 31 -19.21 29.80 -1.79
N ALA A 32 -19.78 28.91 -0.96
CA ALA A 32 -19.04 27.78 -0.42
C ALA A 32 -18.65 26.76 -1.50
N VAL A 33 -19.53 26.48 -2.47
CA VAL A 33 -19.21 25.68 -3.64
C VAL A 33 -18.02 26.28 -4.41
N TRP A 34 -18.06 27.60 -4.68
CA TRP A 34 -16.95 28.29 -5.35
C TRP A 34 -15.63 28.11 -4.59
N LYS A 35 -15.62 28.29 -3.28
CA LYS A 35 -14.42 28.09 -2.44
C LYS A 35 -13.89 26.64 -2.55
N HIS A 36 -14.77 25.65 -2.56
CA HIS A 36 -14.36 24.25 -2.74
C HIS A 36 -13.80 24.00 -4.13
N VAL A 37 -14.38 24.58 -5.20
CA VAL A 37 -13.87 24.49 -6.56
C VAL A 37 -12.50 25.15 -6.67
N GLN A 38 -12.27 26.32 -6.05
CA GLN A 38 -10.94 26.93 -6.04
C GLN A 38 -9.91 26.01 -5.34
N LYS A 39 -10.28 25.40 -4.21
CA LYS A 39 -9.38 24.46 -3.52
C LYS A 39 -9.09 23.21 -4.31
N LEU A 40 -10.04 22.72 -5.14
CA LEU A 40 -9.79 21.63 -6.08
C LEU A 40 -8.81 22.06 -7.16
N ARG A 41 -8.96 23.27 -7.73
CA ARG A 41 -8.01 23.82 -8.71
C ARG A 41 -6.59 23.96 -8.14
N GLU A 42 -6.47 24.43 -6.89
CA GLU A 42 -5.18 24.47 -6.20
C GLU A 42 -4.55 23.09 -6.02
N ASN A 43 -5.38 22.05 -5.96
CA ASN A 43 -4.95 20.65 -5.92
C ASN A 43 -4.71 20.04 -7.32
N GLY A 44 -4.69 20.86 -8.38
CA GLY A 44 -4.37 20.44 -9.75
C GLY A 44 -5.54 19.98 -10.60
N TYR A 45 -6.80 20.06 -10.12
CA TYR A 45 -7.95 19.76 -10.97
C TYR A 45 -8.16 20.84 -12.03
N GLU A 46 -8.26 20.46 -13.28
CA GLU A 46 -8.68 21.36 -14.36
C GLU A 46 -10.21 21.46 -14.40
N ILE A 47 -10.79 22.43 -13.69
CA ILE A 47 -12.23 22.66 -13.65
C ILE A 47 -12.55 23.93 -14.46
N LEU A 48 -13.27 23.75 -15.55
CA LEU A 48 -13.79 24.86 -16.36
C LEU A 48 -15.00 25.51 -15.67
N SER A 49 -15.13 26.83 -15.78
CA SER A 49 -16.31 27.59 -15.37
C SER A 49 -16.89 28.32 -16.55
N ARG A 50 -18.21 28.25 -16.73
CA ARG A 50 -18.94 29.07 -17.72
C ARG A 50 -20.09 29.80 -17.01
N GLU A 51 -20.22 31.08 -17.31
CA GLU A 51 -21.30 31.88 -16.78
C GLU A 51 -22.66 31.22 -17.11
N ARG A 52 -23.56 31.20 -16.13
CA ARG A 52 -24.90 30.59 -16.18
C ARG A 52 -24.95 29.09 -16.47
N ARG A 53 -23.82 28.43 -16.80
CA ARG A 53 -23.76 26.97 -17.01
C ARG A 53 -23.17 26.23 -15.81
N GLY A 54 -22.23 26.84 -15.07
CA GLY A 54 -21.60 26.26 -13.88
C GLY A 54 -20.21 25.70 -14.14
N TYR A 55 -19.93 24.50 -13.63
CA TYR A 55 -18.62 23.87 -13.60
C TYR A 55 -18.59 22.56 -14.41
N LYS A 56 -17.46 22.28 -15.04
CA LYS A 56 -17.16 21.02 -15.74
C LYS A 56 -15.74 20.60 -15.40
N LEU A 57 -15.54 19.33 -15.08
CA LEU A 57 -14.21 18.75 -14.95
C LEU A 57 -13.63 18.53 -16.36
N LYS A 58 -12.46 19.09 -16.63
CA LYS A 58 -11.72 18.83 -17.85
C LYS A 58 -10.68 17.72 -17.63
N ASP A 59 -9.95 17.82 -16.50
CA ASP A 59 -8.94 16.84 -16.13
C ASP A 59 -8.77 16.74 -14.63
N ALA A 60 -8.33 15.58 -14.13
CA ALA A 60 -8.03 15.32 -12.74
C ALA A 60 -6.54 15.02 -12.58
N PRO A 61 -5.89 15.54 -11.53
CA PRO A 61 -4.48 15.28 -11.32
C PRO A 61 -4.23 13.80 -10.99
N ASP A 62 -3.11 13.25 -11.43
CA ASP A 62 -2.62 11.96 -10.92
C ASP A 62 -2.01 12.13 -9.53
N LEU A 63 -2.87 12.42 -8.55
CA LEU A 63 -2.51 12.55 -7.14
C LEU A 63 -3.36 11.59 -6.29
N LEU A 64 -2.75 11.01 -5.28
CA LEU A 64 -3.39 10.05 -4.36
C LEU A 64 -4.28 10.78 -3.32
N LEU A 65 -5.05 11.77 -3.78
CA LEU A 65 -5.94 12.56 -2.92
C LEU A 65 -7.08 11.71 -2.36
N PRO A 66 -7.49 11.92 -1.11
CA PRO A 66 -8.66 11.24 -0.54
C PRO A 66 -9.93 11.45 -1.39
N SER A 67 -10.08 12.63 -2.01
CA SER A 67 -11.19 12.92 -2.93
C SER A 67 -11.19 12.05 -4.18
N GLU A 68 -10.05 11.56 -4.62
CA GLU A 68 -9.91 10.64 -5.74
C GLU A 68 -10.06 9.19 -5.28
N ILE A 69 -9.27 8.79 -4.29
CA ILE A 69 -9.20 7.39 -3.83
C ILE A 69 -10.54 6.90 -3.32
N GLN A 70 -11.25 7.71 -2.53
CA GLN A 70 -12.52 7.31 -1.90
C GLN A 70 -13.71 7.25 -2.86
N ILE A 71 -13.60 7.81 -4.09
CA ILE A 71 -14.63 7.65 -5.12
C ILE A 71 -14.60 6.20 -5.62
N GLY A 72 -15.69 5.46 -5.43
CA GLY A 72 -15.78 4.06 -5.85
C GLY A 72 -15.01 3.07 -4.95
N LEU A 73 -14.38 3.52 -3.87
CA LEU A 73 -13.79 2.63 -2.89
C LEU A 73 -14.89 2.06 -1.98
N ASP A 74 -15.17 0.77 -2.15
CA ASP A 74 -16.13 0.00 -1.34
C ASP A 74 -15.37 -0.91 -0.37
N THR A 75 -14.93 -0.34 0.76
CA THR A 75 -14.26 -1.04 1.86
C THR A 75 -15.06 -0.88 3.14
N LYS A 76 -14.89 -1.79 4.10
CA LYS A 76 -15.60 -1.74 5.39
C LYS A 76 -14.77 -1.06 6.48
N ILE A 77 -13.46 -1.30 6.52
CA ILE A 77 -12.53 -0.85 7.56
C ILE A 77 -11.46 0.05 6.96
N ILE A 78 -10.68 -0.46 6.00
CA ILE A 78 -9.47 0.19 5.49
C ILE A 78 -9.83 1.33 4.53
N GLY A 79 -9.22 2.52 4.73
CA GLY A 79 -9.37 3.68 3.84
C GLY A 79 -10.62 4.53 4.07
N LYS A 80 -11.37 4.30 5.17
CA LYS A 80 -12.46 5.21 5.57
C LYS A 80 -11.92 6.58 5.94
N GLU A 81 -10.82 6.61 6.66
CA GLU A 81 -10.09 7.82 6.98
C GLU A 81 -8.73 7.81 6.28
N MET A 82 -8.34 8.94 5.71
CA MET A 82 -7.10 9.08 4.94
C MET A 82 -6.43 10.41 5.28
N ASP A 83 -5.17 10.34 5.65
CA ASP A 83 -4.25 11.48 5.80
C ASP A 83 -3.34 11.53 4.57
N TYR A 84 -3.50 12.57 3.75
CA TYR A 84 -2.72 12.79 2.53
C TYR A 84 -1.59 13.78 2.80
N GLN A 85 -0.40 13.40 2.42
CA GLN A 85 0.82 14.19 2.58
C GLN A 85 1.47 14.45 1.20
N PRO A 86 1.70 15.71 0.81
CA PRO A 86 2.45 16.01 -0.43
C PRO A 86 3.90 15.50 -0.38
N SER A 87 4.52 15.51 0.80
CA SER A 87 5.85 14.96 1.07
C SER A 87 6.00 14.74 2.57
N VAL A 88 6.60 13.63 2.96
CA VAL A 88 6.95 13.31 4.36
C VAL A 88 8.30 12.62 4.39
N ASP A 89 8.87 12.48 5.57
CA ASP A 89 10.02 11.62 5.73
C ASP A 89 9.65 10.12 5.66
N SER A 90 8.56 9.72 6.34
CA SER A 90 8.05 8.34 6.32
C SER A 90 6.57 8.29 6.68
N THR A 91 5.77 7.62 5.84
CA THR A 91 4.34 7.37 6.13
C THR A 91 4.15 6.51 7.38
N ASN A 92 5.05 5.55 7.66
CA ASN A 92 5.02 4.76 8.89
C ASN A 92 5.19 5.65 10.14
N ARG A 93 6.08 6.64 10.09
CA ARG A 93 6.30 7.54 11.21
C ARG A 93 5.07 8.41 11.49
N VAL A 94 4.45 8.95 10.45
CA VAL A 94 3.21 9.72 10.57
C VAL A 94 2.07 8.81 11.10
N ALA A 95 1.92 7.61 10.54
CA ALA A 95 0.91 6.65 10.97
C ALA A 95 1.07 6.25 12.45
N LYS A 96 2.31 6.02 12.91
CA LYS A 96 2.58 5.76 14.34
C LYS A 96 2.18 6.93 15.23
N ALA A 97 2.48 8.16 14.83
CA ALA A 97 2.07 9.35 15.57
C ALA A 97 0.54 9.47 15.63
N LEU A 98 -0.17 9.30 14.50
CA LEU A 98 -1.63 9.31 14.46
C LEU A 98 -2.23 8.18 15.31
N ALA A 99 -1.68 6.96 15.21
CA ALA A 99 -2.15 5.82 15.99
C ALA A 99 -1.99 6.02 17.50
N TYR A 100 -0.89 6.65 17.93
CA TYR A 100 -0.65 7.03 19.33
C TYR A 100 -1.69 8.04 19.82
N HIS A 101 -2.12 8.99 18.97
CA HIS A 101 -3.16 9.96 19.26
C HIS A 101 -4.60 9.45 19.02
N GLY A 102 -4.77 8.15 18.83
CA GLY A 102 -6.09 7.51 18.79
C GLY A 102 -6.75 7.47 17.41
N ALA A 103 -6.00 7.62 16.32
CA ALA A 103 -6.55 7.42 14.98
C ALA A 103 -7.24 6.06 14.86
N ALA A 104 -8.36 6.04 14.14
CA ALA A 104 -9.21 4.86 13.98
C ALA A 104 -8.47 3.72 13.26
N GLU A 105 -8.91 2.49 13.52
CA GLU A 105 -8.49 1.32 12.75
C GLU A 105 -8.82 1.49 11.28
N GLY A 106 -7.90 1.08 10.39
CA GLY A 106 -8.06 1.24 8.94
C GLY A 106 -7.69 2.62 8.41
N THR A 107 -7.28 3.57 9.27
CA THR A 107 -6.77 4.88 8.82
C THR A 107 -5.53 4.68 7.94
N ILE A 108 -5.53 5.36 6.79
CA ILE A 108 -4.43 5.37 5.83
C ILE A 108 -3.65 6.68 5.94
N VAL A 109 -2.33 6.58 5.98
CA VAL A 109 -1.43 7.69 5.66
C VAL A 109 -0.85 7.43 4.28
N VAL A 110 -1.04 8.34 3.34
CA VAL A 110 -0.53 8.23 1.97
C VAL A 110 0.28 9.47 1.61
N ALA A 111 1.40 9.29 0.92
CA ALA A 111 2.27 10.38 0.50
C ALA A 111 2.61 10.29 -0.99
N GLU A 112 2.80 11.48 -1.63
CA GLU A 112 3.33 11.54 -2.99
C GLU A 112 4.84 11.26 -3.02
N GLU A 113 5.54 11.53 -1.93
CA GLU A 113 6.98 11.39 -1.77
C GLU A 113 7.36 11.01 -0.34
N GLN A 114 8.38 10.16 -0.20
CA GLN A 114 9.06 9.98 1.09
C GLN A 114 10.53 10.37 0.95
N THR A 115 10.97 11.34 1.76
CA THR A 115 12.38 11.80 1.78
C THR A 115 13.28 10.91 2.64
N GLY A 116 12.70 10.07 3.49
CA GLY A 116 13.39 9.13 4.37
C GLY A 116 12.63 7.80 4.44
N GLY A 117 12.16 7.31 3.28
CA GLY A 117 11.48 6.01 3.20
C GLY A 117 12.37 4.90 3.75
N LYS A 118 11.80 4.04 4.61
CA LYS A 118 12.53 2.97 5.27
C LYS A 118 12.01 1.59 4.87
N GLY A 119 12.96 0.69 4.65
CA GLY A 119 12.74 -0.74 4.60
C GLY A 119 13.20 -1.43 5.89
N ARG A 120 13.24 -2.74 5.88
CA ARG A 120 13.76 -3.55 7.00
C ARG A 120 15.25 -3.34 7.17
N LEU A 121 15.74 -3.52 8.40
CA LEU A 121 17.16 -3.34 8.76
C LEU A 121 17.69 -1.95 8.40
N ASP A 122 16.86 -0.92 8.58
CA ASP A 122 17.16 0.49 8.29
C ASP A 122 17.61 0.80 6.85
N ARG A 123 17.38 -0.11 5.89
CA ARG A 123 17.64 0.14 4.47
C ARG A 123 16.74 1.26 3.96
N ASN A 124 17.26 2.11 3.10
CA ASN A 124 16.47 3.12 2.44
C ASN A 124 15.52 2.49 1.42
N PHE A 125 14.32 3.08 1.30
CA PHE A 125 13.36 2.74 0.26
C PHE A 125 13.14 3.96 -0.62
N PHE A 126 13.58 3.89 -1.87
CA PHE A 126 13.46 4.97 -2.84
C PHE A 126 12.00 5.26 -3.13
N SER A 127 11.56 6.49 -2.88
CA SER A 127 10.15 6.87 -2.92
C SER A 127 9.95 8.23 -3.60
N PRO A 128 10.23 8.34 -4.92
CA PRO A 128 10.18 9.60 -5.65
C PRO A 128 8.74 10.11 -5.81
N ARG A 129 8.62 11.43 -5.91
CA ARG A 129 7.35 12.11 -5.99
C ARG A 129 6.55 11.71 -7.23
N GLY A 130 5.28 11.34 -7.02
CA GLY A 130 4.32 11.09 -8.10
C GLY A 130 4.56 9.82 -8.92
N LYS A 131 5.51 8.97 -8.52
CA LYS A 131 5.93 7.79 -9.30
C LYS A 131 5.50 6.46 -8.72
N GLY A 132 5.09 6.43 -7.47
CA GLY A 132 4.67 5.22 -6.79
C GLY A 132 3.49 5.44 -5.85
N ILE A 133 3.20 4.43 -5.06
CA ILE A 133 2.20 4.48 -4.00
C ILE A 133 2.92 4.20 -2.69
N TRP A 134 3.06 5.22 -1.86
CA TRP A 134 3.74 5.18 -0.58
C TRP A 134 2.70 5.39 0.51
N PHE A 135 2.35 4.34 1.24
CA PHE A 135 1.30 4.44 2.25
C PHE A 135 1.51 3.53 3.44
N SER A 136 0.82 3.83 4.52
CA SER A 136 0.80 3.04 5.74
C SER A 136 -0.63 2.90 6.25
N VAL A 137 -0.96 1.70 6.74
CA VAL A 137 -2.26 1.38 7.34
C VAL A 137 -2.10 1.21 8.84
N ILE A 138 -2.99 1.82 9.62
CA ILE A 138 -3.09 1.63 11.07
C ILE A 138 -4.07 0.50 11.34
N LEU A 139 -3.60 -0.58 11.99
CA LEU A 139 -4.41 -1.74 12.35
C LEU A 139 -4.42 -1.95 13.87
N ARG A 140 -5.54 -2.45 14.40
CA ARG A 140 -5.72 -2.75 15.83
C ARG A 140 -6.27 -4.18 16.03
N PRO A 141 -5.58 -5.20 15.46
CA PRO A 141 -6.08 -6.56 15.48
C PRO A 141 -6.04 -7.14 16.89
N LYS A 142 -7.02 -8.01 17.22
CA LYS A 142 -7.05 -8.77 18.46
C LYS A 142 -6.20 -10.04 18.32
N ILE A 143 -4.91 -9.90 18.11
CA ILE A 143 -3.94 -10.99 17.96
C ILE A 143 -2.79 -10.86 18.95
N LEU A 144 -2.05 -11.94 19.13
CA LEU A 144 -0.82 -11.91 19.93
C LEU A 144 0.36 -11.31 19.13
N PRO A 145 1.37 -10.72 19.79
CA PRO A 145 2.54 -10.16 19.10
C PRO A 145 3.25 -11.16 18.17
N LYS A 146 3.26 -12.44 18.50
CA LYS A 146 3.84 -13.50 17.67
C LYS A 146 3.13 -13.69 16.32
N ASP A 147 1.86 -13.27 16.22
CA ASP A 147 1.04 -13.40 15.02
C ASP A 147 1.16 -12.19 14.07
N ALA A 148 1.83 -11.12 14.49
CA ALA A 148 1.99 -9.91 13.69
C ALA A 148 2.68 -10.15 12.32
N PRO A 149 3.63 -11.08 12.14
CA PRO A 149 4.17 -11.41 10.82
C PRO A 149 3.11 -11.84 9.80
N LYS A 150 1.99 -12.42 10.24
CA LYS A 150 0.85 -12.80 9.39
C LYS A 150 0.26 -11.60 8.64
N LEU A 151 0.29 -10.40 9.24
CA LEU A 151 -0.18 -9.17 8.57
C LEU A 151 0.75 -8.74 7.43
N THR A 152 2.04 -8.97 7.53
CA THR A 152 2.98 -8.74 6.43
C THR A 152 2.67 -9.65 5.25
N LEU A 153 2.44 -10.93 5.53
CA LEU A 153 2.12 -11.94 4.50
C LEU A 153 0.74 -11.67 3.87
N MET A 154 -0.26 -11.31 4.69
CA MET A 154 -1.58 -10.87 4.22
C MET A 154 -1.46 -9.67 3.29
N ALA A 155 -0.69 -8.65 3.67
CA ALA A 155 -0.49 -7.46 2.84
C ALA A 155 0.20 -7.81 1.51
N ALA A 156 1.16 -8.74 1.51
CA ALA A 156 1.79 -9.22 0.29
C ALA A 156 0.78 -9.93 -0.64
N VAL A 157 -0.10 -10.78 -0.08
CA VAL A 157 -1.18 -11.43 -0.85
C VAL A 157 -2.13 -10.39 -1.42
N ALA A 158 -2.54 -9.38 -0.63
CA ALA A 158 -3.45 -8.33 -1.08
C ALA A 158 -2.91 -7.57 -2.29
N VAL A 159 -1.64 -7.15 -2.22
CA VAL A 159 -1.01 -6.47 -3.36
C VAL A 159 -0.84 -7.40 -4.55
N ALA A 160 -0.48 -8.67 -4.33
CA ALA A 160 -0.37 -9.67 -5.39
C ALA A 160 -1.72 -9.90 -6.12
N GLU A 161 -2.82 -10.00 -5.37
CA GLU A 161 -4.16 -10.13 -5.96
C GLU A 161 -4.59 -8.88 -6.71
N ALA A 162 -4.24 -7.68 -6.20
CA ALA A 162 -4.44 -6.44 -6.95
C ALA A 162 -3.63 -6.43 -8.27
N MET A 163 -2.36 -6.83 -8.26
CA MET A 163 -1.54 -6.91 -9.48
C MET A 163 -2.16 -7.85 -10.53
N ASN A 164 -2.69 -8.99 -10.12
CA ASN A 164 -3.36 -9.91 -11.04
C ASN A 164 -4.56 -9.27 -11.76
N ARG A 165 -5.31 -8.36 -11.10
CA ARG A 165 -6.42 -7.64 -11.76
C ARG A 165 -5.96 -6.71 -12.88
N PHE A 166 -4.68 -6.32 -12.86
CA PHE A 166 -4.03 -5.53 -13.90
C PHE A 166 -3.19 -6.40 -14.85
N ASN A 167 -3.42 -7.72 -14.85
CA ASN A 167 -2.72 -8.71 -15.67
C ASN A 167 -1.20 -8.75 -15.43
N ILE A 168 -0.73 -8.31 -14.27
CA ILE A 168 0.68 -8.34 -13.86
C ILE A 168 0.85 -9.53 -12.92
N LYS A 169 1.66 -10.51 -13.32
CA LYS A 169 1.92 -11.73 -12.54
C LYS A 169 2.86 -11.43 -11.38
N PRO A 170 2.41 -11.52 -10.11
CA PRO A 170 3.25 -11.24 -8.96
C PRO A 170 4.05 -12.46 -8.51
N GLU A 171 5.21 -12.22 -7.89
CA GLU A 171 6.05 -13.21 -7.25
C GLU A 171 6.36 -12.76 -5.82
N ILE A 172 5.86 -13.49 -4.79
CA ILE A 172 6.11 -13.13 -3.40
C ILE A 172 7.41 -13.80 -2.92
N LYS A 173 8.36 -12.97 -2.53
CA LYS A 173 9.58 -13.38 -1.83
C LYS A 173 9.42 -13.16 -0.32
N TRP A 174 9.51 -14.24 0.46
CA TRP A 174 9.46 -14.14 1.92
C TRP A 174 10.57 -13.23 2.46
N PRO A 175 10.29 -12.40 3.47
CA PRO A 175 9.01 -12.28 4.16
C PRO A 175 8.07 -11.20 3.61
N ASN A 176 8.56 -10.24 2.81
CA ASN A 176 7.91 -8.93 2.68
C ASN A 176 8.09 -8.26 1.32
N ASP A 177 8.62 -8.94 0.34
CA ASP A 177 8.90 -8.37 -0.97
C ASP A 177 7.99 -8.98 -2.05
N ILE A 178 7.52 -8.17 -3.00
CA ILE A 178 6.94 -8.66 -4.24
C ILE A 178 7.91 -8.34 -5.37
N MET A 179 8.18 -9.35 -6.15
CA MET A 179 9.19 -9.37 -7.21
C MET A 179 8.50 -9.57 -8.56
N PHE A 180 9.22 -9.22 -9.61
CA PHE A 180 8.97 -9.64 -10.97
C PHE A 180 10.31 -9.85 -11.67
N ASP A 181 10.50 -11.04 -12.21
CA ASP A 181 11.73 -11.42 -12.90
C ASP A 181 13.01 -11.09 -12.08
N GLY A 182 12.98 -11.45 -10.80
CA GLY A 182 14.10 -11.24 -9.87
C GLY A 182 14.27 -9.80 -9.36
N ARG A 183 13.50 -8.82 -9.84
CA ARG A 183 13.56 -7.40 -9.43
C ARG A 183 12.38 -7.02 -8.53
N LYS A 184 12.66 -6.20 -7.52
CA LYS A 184 11.68 -5.81 -6.50
C LYS A 184 10.75 -4.70 -7.00
N ILE A 185 9.45 -4.93 -6.87
CA ILE A 185 8.40 -3.95 -7.17
C ILE A 185 7.84 -3.37 -5.89
N VAL A 186 7.64 -4.22 -4.87
CA VAL A 186 6.95 -3.84 -3.62
C VAL A 186 7.78 -4.21 -2.41
N GLY A 187 7.84 -3.30 -1.45
CA GLY A 187 8.37 -3.54 -0.12
C GLY A 187 7.32 -3.30 0.96
N ILE A 188 7.23 -4.21 1.92
CA ILE A 188 6.29 -4.11 3.04
C ILE A 188 7.08 -4.04 4.34
N LEU A 189 6.74 -3.07 5.20
CA LEU A 189 7.36 -2.89 6.52
C LEU A 189 6.29 -2.83 7.60
N THR A 190 6.18 -3.89 8.39
CA THR A 190 5.26 -3.96 9.52
C THR A 190 5.99 -3.59 10.80
N GLU A 191 5.45 -2.62 11.53
CA GLU A 191 5.96 -2.17 12.82
C GLU A 191 4.88 -2.31 13.89
N ILE A 192 5.26 -2.88 15.04
CA ILE A 192 4.36 -3.19 16.14
C ILE A 192 4.63 -2.22 17.29
N THR A 193 3.56 -1.74 17.91
CA THR A 193 3.62 -0.97 19.16
C THR A 193 2.69 -1.62 20.17
N GLY A 194 3.22 -1.89 21.36
CA GLY A 194 2.46 -2.53 22.44
C GLY A 194 3.37 -3.02 23.55
N GLU A 195 2.78 -3.74 24.50
CA GLU A 195 3.46 -4.42 25.58
C GLU A 195 3.68 -5.90 25.22
N ILE A 196 4.42 -6.64 26.06
CA ILE A 196 4.81 -8.05 25.82
C ILE A 196 3.58 -8.95 25.52
N ALA A 197 2.43 -8.67 26.14
CA ALA A 197 1.22 -9.51 26.01
C ALA A 197 0.11 -8.86 25.18
N LYS A 198 0.23 -7.59 24.76
CA LYS A 198 -0.85 -6.86 24.11
C LYS A 198 -0.36 -5.88 23.07
N ILE A 199 -0.87 -6.02 21.86
CA ILE A 199 -0.66 -5.05 20.78
C ILE A 199 -1.59 -3.85 21.02
N SER A 200 -1.02 -2.64 21.01
CA SER A 200 -1.79 -1.40 21.01
C SER A 200 -2.24 -1.04 19.60
N TYR A 201 -1.32 -1.13 18.64
CA TYR A 201 -1.57 -0.98 17.22
C TYR A 201 -0.40 -1.56 16.40
N ILE A 202 -0.68 -1.82 15.15
CA ILE A 202 0.30 -2.23 14.14
C ILE A 202 0.22 -1.21 12.99
N VAL A 203 1.38 -0.81 12.48
CA VAL A 203 1.48 -0.01 11.25
C VAL A 203 2.07 -0.90 10.16
N VAL A 204 1.33 -1.07 9.07
CA VAL A 204 1.77 -1.79 7.88
C VAL A 204 2.08 -0.78 6.80
N GLY A 205 3.37 -0.48 6.59
CA GLY A 205 3.84 0.35 5.50
C GLY A 205 4.02 -0.46 4.22
N ILE A 206 3.55 0.08 3.12
CA ILE A 206 3.62 -0.55 1.81
C ILE A 206 4.12 0.49 0.80
N GLY A 207 5.25 0.18 0.16
CA GLY A 207 5.81 0.96 -0.93
C GLY A 207 5.71 0.19 -2.25
N ILE A 208 5.08 0.78 -3.26
CA ILE A 208 4.86 0.17 -4.57
C ILE A 208 5.46 1.07 -5.65
N ASN A 209 6.40 0.55 -6.40
CA ASN A 209 6.95 1.21 -7.58
C ASN A 209 5.92 1.09 -8.72
N VAL A 210 5.26 2.18 -9.14
CA VAL A 210 4.22 2.14 -10.17
C VAL A 210 4.75 2.65 -11.50
N ASN A 211 5.08 3.94 -11.60
CA ASN A 211 5.45 4.61 -12.85
C ASN A 211 6.88 5.19 -12.77
N ILE A 212 7.82 4.40 -12.25
CA ILE A 212 9.25 4.75 -12.21
C ILE A 212 9.92 4.13 -13.42
N SER A 213 10.49 4.92 -14.32
CA SER A 213 11.31 4.39 -15.41
C SER A 213 12.65 3.86 -14.88
N ARG A 214 13.29 2.97 -15.65
CA ARG A 214 14.58 2.37 -15.23
C ARG A 214 15.66 3.43 -14.97
N GLU A 215 15.67 4.50 -15.75
CA GLU A 215 16.62 5.60 -15.66
C GLU A 215 16.41 6.49 -14.44
N GLU A 216 15.17 6.57 -13.94
CA GLU A 216 14.81 7.32 -12.74
C GLU A 216 15.24 6.63 -11.44
N PHE A 217 15.48 5.30 -11.48
CA PHE A 217 16.08 4.62 -10.33
C PHE A 217 17.53 5.04 -10.14
N PRO A 218 18.00 5.22 -8.89
CA PRO A 218 19.43 5.29 -8.56
C PRO A 218 20.20 4.13 -9.19
N GLU A 219 21.42 4.36 -9.61
CA GLU A 219 22.22 3.39 -10.37
C GLU A 219 22.29 2.02 -9.67
N GLU A 220 22.49 2.03 -8.35
CA GLU A 220 22.55 0.82 -7.52
C GLU A 220 21.25 0.04 -7.43
N LEU A 221 20.11 0.64 -7.80
CA LEU A 221 18.79 -0.01 -7.77
C LEU A 221 18.32 -0.51 -9.13
N ARG A 222 18.90 -0.07 -10.25
CA ARG A 222 18.41 -0.35 -11.61
C ARG A 222 18.33 -1.83 -11.96
N ASP A 223 19.19 -2.64 -11.37
CA ASP A 223 19.23 -4.09 -11.65
C ASP A 223 18.48 -4.93 -10.61
N ILE A 224 18.03 -4.30 -9.50
CA ILE A 224 17.36 -5.01 -8.41
C ILE A 224 15.95 -4.50 -8.13
N ALA A 225 15.53 -3.40 -8.74
CA ALA A 225 14.18 -2.83 -8.64
C ALA A 225 13.53 -2.75 -10.02
N ALA A 226 12.20 -2.81 -10.04
CA ALA A 226 11.37 -2.59 -11.20
C ALA A 226 10.10 -1.83 -10.80
N SER A 227 9.34 -1.36 -11.79
CA SER A 227 8.03 -0.74 -11.59
C SER A 227 6.95 -1.48 -12.36
N LEU A 228 5.69 -1.23 -12.01
CA LEU A 228 4.54 -1.82 -12.70
C LEU A 228 4.46 -1.35 -14.16
N SER A 229 4.75 -0.07 -14.44
CA SER A 229 4.73 0.46 -15.81
C SER A 229 5.81 -0.16 -16.71
N GLU A 230 7.00 -0.44 -16.16
CA GLU A 230 8.06 -1.13 -16.91
C GLU A 230 7.61 -2.53 -17.33
N ILE A 231 6.85 -3.23 -16.48
CA ILE A 231 6.35 -4.58 -16.76
C ILE A 231 5.17 -4.54 -17.73
N ASN A 232 4.27 -3.57 -17.55
CA ASN A 232 3.05 -3.44 -18.33
C ASN A 232 3.29 -2.83 -19.73
N GLY A 233 4.42 -2.13 -19.90
CA GLY A 233 4.76 -1.41 -21.12
C GLY A 233 4.11 -0.03 -21.26
N GLU A 234 3.27 0.37 -20.30
CA GLU A 234 2.60 1.68 -20.25
C GLU A 234 2.37 2.14 -18.81
N GLU A 235 2.15 3.43 -18.60
CA GLU A 235 1.82 3.98 -17.29
C GLU A 235 0.47 3.47 -16.79
N LEU A 236 0.40 3.17 -15.50
CA LEU A 236 -0.82 2.78 -14.82
C LEU A 236 -1.40 3.95 -14.03
N SER A 237 -2.73 4.01 -13.96
CA SER A 237 -3.43 4.90 -13.03
C SER A 237 -3.11 4.49 -11.59
N ARG A 238 -2.32 5.33 -10.88
CA ARG A 238 -1.98 5.07 -9.47
C ARG A 238 -3.23 5.04 -8.61
N VAL A 239 -4.21 5.89 -8.91
CA VAL A 239 -5.49 5.96 -8.19
C VAL A 239 -6.27 4.65 -8.31
N GLU A 240 -6.41 4.10 -9.52
CA GLU A 240 -7.15 2.86 -9.75
C GLU A 240 -6.45 1.66 -9.15
N PHE A 241 -5.14 1.57 -9.33
CA PHE A 241 -4.35 0.50 -8.74
C PHE A 241 -4.40 0.56 -7.20
N PHE A 242 -4.30 1.76 -6.61
CA PHE A 242 -4.37 1.92 -5.16
C PHE A 242 -5.73 1.52 -4.59
N ARG A 243 -6.83 1.86 -5.28
CA ARG A 243 -8.18 1.38 -4.89
C ARG A 243 -8.25 -0.16 -4.88
N ALA A 244 -7.69 -0.81 -5.90
CA ALA A 244 -7.65 -2.27 -5.97
C ALA A 244 -6.87 -2.85 -4.78
N VAL A 245 -5.69 -2.29 -4.46
CA VAL A 245 -4.88 -2.69 -3.31
C VAL A 245 -5.65 -2.51 -2.00
N LEU A 246 -6.29 -1.34 -1.77
CA LEU A 246 -7.05 -1.09 -0.55
C LEU A 246 -8.24 -2.04 -0.40
N LYS A 247 -8.90 -2.37 -1.50
CA LYS A 247 -10.02 -3.31 -1.50
C LYS A 247 -9.57 -4.73 -1.11
N GLU A 248 -8.46 -5.21 -1.67
CA GLU A 248 -7.92 -6.53 -1.31
C GLU A 248 -7.39 -6.55 0.13
N LEU A 249 -6.74 -5.48 0.59
CA LEU A 249 -6.32 -5.35 1.99
C LEU A 249 -7.51 -5.43 2.96
N ASP A 250 -8.61 -4.73 2.66
CA ASP A 250 -9.82 -4.74 3.48
C ASP A 250 -10.44 -6.14 3.53
N ASN A 251 -10.60 -6.80 2.37
CA ASN A 251 -11.15 -8.14 2.25
C ASN A 251 -10.32 -9.16 3.05
N LEU A 252 -9.00 -9.16 2.86
CA LEU A 252 -8.13 -10.12 3.53
C LEU A 252 -7.96 -9.83 5.02
N TYR A 253 -8.03 -8.56 5.44
CA TYR A 253 -8.00 -8.21 6.85
C TYR A 253 -9.26 -8.70 7.58
N ILE A 254 -10.42 -8.58 6.97
CA ILE A 254 -11.68 -9.14 7.48
C ILE A 254 -11.60 -10.68 7.50
N GLU A 255 -11.14 -11.30 6.40
CA GLU A 255 -10.97 -12.75 6.34
C GLU A 255 -10.02 -13.28 7.41
N LEU A 256 -8.90 -12.60 7.65
CA LEU A 256 -7.95 -12.93 8.71
C LEU A 256 -8.61 -12.91 10.09
N SER A 257 -9.46 -11.92 10.34
CA SER A 257 -10.14 -11.76 11.64
C SER A 257 -11.28 -12.75 11.87
N GLU A 258 -12.00 -13.16 10.81
CA GLU A 258 -13.18 -14.01 10.88
C GLU A 258 -12.86 -15.51 10.67
N ALA A 259 -11.95 -15.82 9.74
CA ALA A 259 -11.65 -17.18 9.29
C ALA A 259 -10.21 -17.65 9.58
N GLY A 260 -9.37 -16.78 10.12
CA GLY A 260 -7.97 -17.09 10.43
C GLY A 260 -7.04 -17.03 9.23
N PHE A 261 -5.81 -17.54 9.42
CA PHE A 261 -4.70 -17.31 8.48
C PHE A 261 -4.60 -18.36 7.36
N ASP A 262 -5.16 -19.54 7.53
CA ASP A 262 -4.89 -20.72 6.66
C ASP A 262 -5.19 -20.46 5.18
N LYS A 263 -6.33 -19.84 4.86
CA LYS A 263 -6.67 -19.50 3.47
C LYS A 263 -5.72 -18.45 2.87
N ILE A 264 -5.27 -17.52 3.67
CA ILE A 264 -4.28 -16.51 3.25
C ILE A 264 -2.94 -17.18 2.99
N LEU A 265 -2.55 -18.12 3.85
CA LEU A 265 -1.34 -18.93 3.67
C LEU A 265 -1.36 -19.73 2.37
N GLU A 266 -2.49 -20.36 2.05
CA GLU A 266 -2.67 -21.07 0.77
C GLU A 266 -2.51 -20.15 -0.44
N ARG A 267 -3.11 -18.94 -0.39
CA ARG A 267 -2.95 -17.93 -1.44
C ARG A 267 -1.49 -17.45 -1.54
N TRP A 268 -0.83 -17.21 -0.41
CA TRP A 268 0.57 -16.85 -0.36
C TRP A 268 1.44 -17.91 -1.05
N LYS A 269 1.19 -19.21 -0.75
CA LYS A 269 1.91 -20.33 -1.37
C LYS A 269 1.77 -20.37 -2.89
N LYS A 270 0.67 -19.89 -3.48
CA LYS A 270 0.48 -19.81 -4.93
C LYS A 270 1.39 -18.78 -5.60
N TYR A 271 1.71 -17.70 -4.91
CA TYR A 271 2.52 -16.61 -5.45
C TYR A 271 4.00 -16.70 -5.07
N ASN A 272 4.36 -17.60 -4.16
CA ASN A 272 5.69 -17.62 -3.59
C ASN A 272 6.78 -18.09 -4.56
N ILE A 273 7.96 -17.47 -4.45
CA ILE A 273 9.18 -17.90 -5.18
C ILE A 273 10.29 -18.37 -4.24
N THR A 274 10.04 -18.42 -2.94
CA THR A 274 11.05 -18.75 -1.92
C THR A 274 11.10 -20.25 -1.64
N LEU A 275 9.92 -20.90 -1.55
CA LEU A 275 9.83 -22.33 -1.25
C LEU A 275 10.45 -23.17 -2.35
N GLY A 276 11.12 -24.22 -1.95
CA GLY A 276 11.87 -25.14 -2.83
C GLY A 276 13.27 -24.64 -3.20
N LYS A 277 13.62 -23.38 -2.88
CA LYS A 277 14.92 -22.78 -3.21
C LYS A 277 15.93 -22.95 -2.08
N ASN A 278 17.21 -22.93 -2.43
CA ASN A 278 18.27 -22.74 -1.47
C ASN A 278 18.32 -21.27 -1.07
N VAL A 279 18.34 -21.03 0.23
CA VAL A 279 18.28 -19.69 0.83
C VAL A 279 19.42 -19.48 1.80
N ARG A 280 19.92 -18.26 1.85
CA ARG A 280 20.73 -17.78 2.97
C ARG A 280 19.84 -16.95 3.87
N VAL A 281 19.66 -17.39 5.10
CA VAL A 281 18.94 -16.67 6.14
C VAL A 281 19.90 -15.75 6.87
N ILE A 282 19.58 -14.46 6.92
CA ILE A 282 20.33 -13.44 7.65
C ILE A 282 19.49 -13.07 8.88
N SER A 283 19.99 -13.37 10.08
CA SER A 283 19.28 -13.02 11.32
C SER A 283 19.18 -11.50 11.48
N ALA A 284 18.01 -11.02 11.90
CA ALA A 284 17.80 -9.59 12.17
C ALA A 284 18.57 -9.13 13.44
N SER A 285 18.85 -10.03 14.36
CA SER A 285 19.54 -9.72 15.64
C SER A 285 21.05 -9.91 15.58
N ASP A 286 21.56 -10.69 14.62
CA ASP A 286 22.97 -11.05 14.56
C ASP A 286 23.33 -11.56 13.16
N VAL A 287 24.03 -10.75 12.39
CA VAL A 287 24.44 -11.11 11.02
C VAL A 287 25.40 -12.31 10.99
N GLU A 288 26.18 -12.51 12.05
CA GLU A 288 27.12 -13.65 12.18
C GLU A 288 26.38 -15.00 12.33
N LYS A 289 25.13 -14.98 12.79
CA LYS A 289 24.26 -16.17 12.87
C LYS A 289 23.52 -16.48 11.57
N SER A 290 24.06 -16.05 10.44
CA SER A 290 23.51 -16.45 9.14
C SER A 290 23.77 -17.94 8.88
N PHE A 291 22.78 -18.61 8.28
CA PHE A 291 22.92 -20.00 7.83
C PHE A 291 22.29 -20.20 6.46
N THR A 292 22.64 -21.30 5.81
CA THR A 292 22.08 -21.69 4.52
C THR A 292 21.28 -22.98 4.65
N GLY A 293 20.26 -23.14 3.82
CA GLY A 293 19.42 -24.33 3.79
C GLY A 293 18.38 -24.25 2.70
N LYS A 294 17.56 -25.28 2.57
CA LYS A 294 16.45 -25.32 1.63
C LYS A 294 15.19 -24.82 2.30
N ALA A 295 14.53 -23.81 1.74
CA ALA A 295 13.22 -23.36 2.19
C ALA A 295 12.16 -24.40 1.81
N VAL A 296 11.59 -25.10 2.78
CA VAL A 296 10.70 -26.24 2.53
C VAL A 296 9.22 -25.93 2.74
N ASP A 297 8.88 -25.04 3.67
CA ASP A 297 7.49 -24.68 3.93
C ASP A 297 7.38 -23.31 4.60
N LEU A 298 6.15 -22.82 4.72
CA LEU A 298 5.72 -21.74 5.58
C LEU A 298 4.72 -22.32 6.59
N ASN A 299 5.02 -22.21 7.87
CA ASN A 299 4.14 -22.75 8.90
C ASN A 299 2.92 -21.84 9.19
N HIS A 300 1.98 -22.32 10.02
CA HIS A 300 0.77 -21.58 10.41
C HIS A 300 1.03 -20.26 11.14
N ASP A 301 2.22 -20.07 11.69
CA ASP A 301 2.62 -18.80 12.33
C ASP A 301 3.24 -17.81 11.34
N GLY A 302 3.37 -18.18 10.06
CA GLY A 302 4.01 -17.37 9.03
C GLY A 302 5.54 -17.45 9.03
N ALA A 303 6.13 -18.34 9.79
CA ALA A 303 7.58 -18.57 9.83
C ALA A 303 8.03 -19.43 8.65
N LEU A 304 9.14 -19.05 8.02
CA LEU A 304 9.77 -19.84 6.97
C LEU A 304 10.46 -21.06 7.59
N VAL A 305 10.09 -22.26 7.15
CA VAL A 305 10.74 -23.51 7.56
C VAL A 305 11.88 -23.80 6.61
N VAL A 306 13.09 -23.86 7.16
CA VAL A 306 14.33 -24.10 6.40
C VAL A 306 14.96 -25.40 6.87
N GLU A 307 15.21 -26.31 5.95
CA GLU A 307 15.97 -27.53 6.18
C GLU A 307 17.47 -27.24 6.05
N THR A 308 18.20 -27.51 7.13
CA THR A 308 19.66 -27.34 7.20
C THR A 308 20.26 -28.46 8.01
N GLU A 309 21.31 -29.10 7.52
CA GLU A 309 22.00 -30.23 8.19
C GLU A 309 21.03 -31.36 8.65
N GLY A 310 20.02 -31.66 7.82
CA GLY A 310 18.99 -32.66 8.14
C GLY A 310 18.00 -32.29 9.25
N LYS A 311 17.98 -31.01 9.66
CA LYS A 311 17.06 -30.49 10.70
C LYS A 311 16.20 -29.36 10.14
N LEU A 312 14.94 -29.30 10.62
CA LEU A 312 14.04 -28.21 10.29
C LEU A 312 14.20 -27.07 11.30
N ARG A 313 14.36 -25.85 10.79
CA ARG A 313 14.41 -24.62 11.59
C ARG A 313 13.31 -23.65 11.15
N ALA A 314 12.50 -23.17 12.09
CA ALA A 314 11.51 -22.11 11.84
C ALA A 314 12.18 -20.74 12.01
N VAL A 315 12.03 -19.89 10.98
CA VAL A 315 12.56 -18.52 10.91
C VAL A 315 11.39 -17.55 11.00
N TYR A 316 11.26 -16.85 12.11
CA TYR A 316 10.17 -15.89 12.35
C TYR A 316 10.52 -14.47 11.88
N ALA A 317 11.79 -14.12 11.87
CA ALA A 317 12.30 -12.82 11.46
C ALA A 317 13.70 -12.97 10.85
N GLY A 318 14.02 -12.10 9.90
CA GLY A 318 15.31 -12.11 9.20
C GLY A 318 15.10 -11.82 7.72
N ASP A 319 16.18 -11.52 7.02
CA ASP A 319 16.18 -11.41 5.56
C ASP A 319 16.56 -12.75 4.93
N VAL A 320 16.02 -12.99 3.74
CA VAL A 320 16.32 -14.18 2.96
C VAL A 320 16.86 -13.78 1.60
N SER A 321 18.04 -14.29 1.27
CA SER A 321 18.62 -14.22 -0.07
C SER A 321 18.44 -15.59 -0.75
N ILE A 322 17.77 -15.59 -1.89
CA ILE A 322 17.63 -16.77 -2.76
C ILE A 322 18.95 -16.94 -3.55
N ARG A 323 19.47 -18.17 -3.64
CA ARG A 323 20.68 -18.53 -4.36
C ARG A 323 20.37 -19.48 -5.51
#